data_8ef6c3e36390c58ff8961001862c9203
#
_entry.id   8ef6c3e36390c58ff8961001862c9203
#
_cell.length_a   1.000
_cell.length_b   1.000
_cell.length_c   1.000
_cell.angle_alpha   90.00
_cell.angle_beta   90.00
_cell.angle_gamma   90.00
#
_symmetry.space_group_name_H-M   'P 1'
#
loop_
_entity.id
_entity.type
_entity.pdbx_description
1 polymer ?
#
loop_
_entity_poly.entity_id
_entity_poly.type
_entity_poly.pdbx_seq_one_letter_code
_entity_poly.pdbx_strand_id
1 'polypeptide(L)'
;MSEKAIEKQKDLILDVKNLNVRFETDDGIVRAVNGLDLEIERGRAIGLVGETGAGKTTTALALLRLVPDPPGVVECEKLELDGRDVLGMGIKELEKVRGKDISMIFQDPMTALNPVFTVGDQIAESIFLHEDVSYVEAQKRAVAMLELVGIPGERAGEYPHQFSGGMKQRVVIAIALACHPQLLIADEPTTALDVTIQAQVLDLMKNLRQQYQTSLIMITHDLGIVAEICDEVAVMYAGNIVEKGTLEDVFNRTKHPYTEGLFNSLPNIRDRKAMLTPIKGLMPDPTSLPEGCPFSPRCPYAGEDCTAPQVVRNISATHFVRCCAYDRPGFHIERKER
;
A
#
# COMPACT_ATOMS: atom_id res chain seq x y z
N MET A 1 -8.78 -31.58 31.35
CA MET A 1 -9.80 -30.92 30.50
C MET A 1 -9.08 -29.86 29.68
N SER A 2 -8.91 -30.13 28.41
CA SER A 2 -8.10 -29.30 27.49
C SER A 2 -8.96 -28.11 27.07
N GLU A 3 -8.59 -26.89 27.46
CA GLU A 3 -9.07 -25.67 26.88
C GLU A 3 -8.51 -25.58 25.46
N LYS A 4 -9.30 -25.96 24.47
CA LYS A 4 -9.07 -25.55 23.08
C LYS A 4 -9.28 -24.04 23.05
N ALA A 5 -8.20 -23.27 22.91
CA ALA A 5 -8.26 -21.88 22.51
C ALA A 5 -9.07 -21.83 21.21
N ILE A 6 -10.25 -21.20 21.26
CA ILE A 6 -11.04 -20.87 20.07
C ILE A 6 -10.19 -19.80 19.35
N GLU A 7 -9.45 -20.21 18.33
CA GLU A 7 -8.87 -19.27 17.38
C GLU A 7 -10.02 -18.43 16.83
N LYS A 8 -10.07 -17.17 17.23
CA LYS A 8 -11.04 -16.19 16.73
C LYS A 8 -10.74 -16.05 15.24
N GLN A 9 -11.60 -16.58 14.40
CA GLN A 9 -11.47 -16.47 12.95
C GLN A 9 -11.35 -14.97 12.61
N LYS A 10 -10.22 -14.58 12.02
CA LYS A 10 -10.00 -13.18 11.64
C LYS A 10 -11.01 -12.79 10.57
N ASP A 11 -11.65 -11.65 10.73
CA ASP A 11 -12.52 -11.04 9.71
C ASP A 11 -11.62 -10.32 8.69
N LEU A 12 -11.16 -11.07 7.69
CA LEU A 12 -10.25 -10.56 6.67
C LEU A 12 -11.05 -9.92 5.52
N ILE A 13 -10.69 -8.68 5.19
CA ILE A 13 -11.16 -8.03 3.95
C ILE A 13 -10.30 -8.45 2.75
N LEU A 14 -9.01 -8.68 2.97
CA LEU A 14 -8.06 -9.13 1.94
C LEU A 14 -7.22 -10.29 2.48
N ASP A 15 -7.13 -11.37 1.70
CA ASP A 15 -6.23 -12.50 1.98
C ASP A 15 -5.48 -12.89 0.71
N VAL A 16 -4.16 -12.68 0.75
CA VAL A 16 -3.23 -12.93 -0.37
C VAL A 16 -2.17 -13.92 0.08
N LYS A 17 -1.96 -14.98 -0.70
CA LYS A 17 -0.91 -15.98 -0.46
C LYS A 17 -0.07 -16.20 -1.70
N ASN A 18 1.24 -16.16 -1.49
CA ASN A 18 2.26 -16.45 -2.49
C ASN A 18 2.07 -15.66 -3.80
N LEU A 19 1.84 -14.33 -3.69
CA LEU A 19 1.74 -13.47 -4.86
C LEU A 19 3.11 -13.28 -5.49
N ASN A 20 3.20 -13.60 -6.77
CA ASN A 20 4.38 -13.40 -7.61
C ASN A 20 4.00 -12.58 -8.84
N VAL A 21 4.80 -11.56 -9.16
CA VAL A 21 4.64 -10.75 -10.36
C VAL A 21 5.97 -10.60 -11.06
N ARG A 22 6.01 -10.99 -12.34
CA ARG A 22 7.18 -10.78 -13.19
C ARG A 22 6.77 -10.11 -14.50
N PHE A 23 7.72 -9.41 -15.11
CA PHE A 23 7.56 -8.85 -16.45
C PHE A 23 8.59 -9.49 -17.37
N GLU A 24 8.12 -10.02 -18.50
CA GLU A 24 8.95 -10.65 -19.53
C GLU A 24 9.31 -9.58 -20.56
N THR A 25 10.52 -9.06 -20.48
CA THR A 25 11.03 -7.98 -21.34
C THR A 25 12.17 -8.47 -22.23
N ASP A 26 12.51 -7.70 -23.25
CA ASP A 26 13.65 -8.03 -24.15
C ASP A 26 14.99 -8.09 -23.41
N ASP A 27 15.11 -7.34 -22.29
CA ASP A 27 16.32 -7.30 -21.45
C ASP A 27 16.37 -8.40 -20.37
N GLY A 28 15.31 -9.23 -20.28
CA GLY A 28 15.21 -10.32 -19.30
C GLY A 28 13.94 -10.31 -18.47
N ILE A 29 13.87 -11.19 -17.47
CA ILE A 29 12.73 -11.33 -16.58
C ILE A 29 12.90 -10.43 -15.36
N VAL A 30 12.07 -9.38 -15.26
CA VAL A 30 12.02 -8.48 -14.12
C VAL A 30 11.12 -9.08 -13.05
N ARG A 31 11.65 -9.48 -11.91
CA ARG A 31 10.92 -10.06 -10.77
C ARG A 31 10.48 -8.96 -9.81
N ALA A 32 9.28 -8.45 -9.97
CA ALA A 32 8.79 -7.29 -9.25
C ALA A 32 8.16 -7.63 -7.88
N VAL A 33 7.50 -8.80 -7.75
CA VAL A 33 6.94 -9.31 -6.48
C VAL A 33 7.28 -10.79 -6.38
N ASN A 34 7.73 -11.24 -5.19
CA ASN A 34 8.36 -12.53 -5.00
C ASN A 34 7.80 -13.23 -3.74
N GLY A 35 6.74 -14.03 -3.89
CA GLY A 35 6.15 -14.82 -2.80
C GLY A 35 5.61 -13.93 -1.66
N LEU A 36 4.77 -12.94 -2.01
CA LEU A 36 4.20 -12.02 -1.05
C LEU A 36 2.92 -12.60 -0.43
N ASP A 37 2.89 -12.64 0.91
CA ASP A 37 1.70 -12.92 1.73
C ASP A 37 1.23 -11.64 2.38
N LEU A 38 -0.09 -11.33 2.27
CA LEU A 38 -0.67 -10.15 2.86
C LEU A 38 -2.10 -10.42 3.34
N GLU A 39 -2.32 -10.27 4.64
CA GLU A 39 -3.65 -10.32 5.25
C GLU A 39 -3.99 -8.95 5.79
N ILE A 40 -5.24 -8.51 5.58
CA ILE A 40 -5.76 -7.24 6.11
C ILE A 40 -7.11 -7.52 6.77
N GLU A 41 -7.24 -7.16 8.04
CA GLU A 41 -8.51 -7.23 8.76
C GLU A 41 -9.43 -6.09 8.33
N ARG A 42 -10.75 -6.33 8.37
CA ARG A 42 -11.76 -5.33 8.01
C ARG A 42 -11.62 -4.06 8.85
N GLY A 43 -11.69 -2.90 8.19
CA GLY A 43 -11.55 -1.58 8.81
C GLY A 43 -10.14 -1.21 9.26
N ARG A 44 -9.14 -2.11 9.07
CA ARG A 44 -7.74 -1.82 9.39
C ARG A 44 -7.02 -1.10 8.27
N ALA A 45 -6.00 -0.32 8.65
CA ALA A 45 -5.07 0.31 7.71
C ALA A 45 -3.68 -0.30 7.85
N ILE A 46 -3.09 -0.67 6.71
CA ILE A 46 -1.71 -1.13 6.63
C ILE A 46 -0.88 -0.20 5.75
N GLY A 47 0.30 0.20 6.26
CA GLY A 47 1.31 0.91 5.48
C GLY A 47 2.20 -0.08 4.74
N LEU A 48 2.29 0.02 3.42
CA LEU A 48 3.24 -0.73 2.60
C LEU A 48 4.40 0.20 2.25
N VAL A 49 5.54 0.04 2.92
CA VAL A 49 6.68 0.94 2.84
C VAL A 49 7.92 0.28 2.26
N GLY A 50 8.79 1.08 1.65
CA GLY A 50 10.04 0.60 1.06
C GLY A 50 10.58 1.58 0.01
N GLU A 51 11.83 1.36 -0.44
CA GLU A 51 12.45 2.17 -1.49
C GLU A 51 11.68 2.10 -2.82
N THR A 52 11.91 3.07 -3.72
CA THR A 52 11.41 3.03 -5.09
C THR A 52 11.91 1.76 -5.78
N GLY A 53 11.02 1.07 -6.51
CA GLY A 53 11.35 -0.23 -7.12
C GLY A 53 11.18 -1.44 -6.19
N ALA A 54 10.78 -1.28 -4.92
CA ALA A 54 10.55 -2.41 -4.01
C ALA A 54 9.36 -3.32 -4.40
N GLY A 55 8.52 -2.92 -5.39
CA GLY A 55 7.37 -3.69 -5.85
C GLY A 55 6.02 -3.26 -5.31
N LYS A 56 5.95 -2.15 -4.56
CA LYS A 56 4.73 -1.66 -3.86
C LYS A 56 3.55 -1.40 -4.81
N THR A 57 3.74 -0.52 -5.81
CA THR A 57 2.74 -0.22 -6.85
C THR A 57 2.37 -1.45 -7.65
N THR A 58 3.35 -2.30 -7.99
CA THR A 58 3.10 -3.56 -8.72
C THR A 58 2.22 -4.49 -7.91
N THR A 59 2.43 -4.58 -6.58
CA THR A 59 1.54 -5.32 -5.69
C THR A 59 0.12 -4.76 -5.74
N ALA A 60 -0.06 -3.44 -5.63
CA ALA A 60 -1.39 -2.80 -5.72
C ALA A 60 -2.09 -3.11 -7.05
N LEU A 61 -1.39 -3.01 -8.17
CA LEU A 61 -1.93 -3.33 -9.49
C LEU A 61 -2.30 -4.82 -9.61
N ALA A 62 -1.50 -5.71 -9.02
CA ALA A 62 -1.78 -7.15 -9.02
C ALA A 62 -3.06 -7.49 -8.23
N LEU A 63 -3.27 -6.85 -7.06
CA LEU A 63 -4.50 -7.02 -6.26
C LEU A 63 -5.76 -6.63 -7.05
N LEU A 64 -5.65 -5.63 -7.92
CA LEU A 64 -6.71 -5.18 -8.80
C LEU A 64 -6.75 -5.94 -10.14
N ARG A 65 -5.82 -6.87 -10.39
CA ARG A 65 -5.61 -7.50 -11.70
C ARG A 65 -5.46 -6.48 -12.84
N LEU A 66 -4.71 -5.40 -12.57
CA LEU A 66 -4.39 -4.32 -13.51
C LEU A 66 -2.96 -4.40 -14.05
N VAL A 67 -2.20 -5.44 -13.70
CA VAL A 67 -0.88 -5.69 -14.32
C VAL A 67 -1.10 -5.99 -15.80
N PRO A 68 -0.44 -5.24 -16.72
CA PRO A 68 -0.58 -5.47 -18.16
C PRO A 68 -0.09 -6.87 -18.55
N ASP A 69 -0.88 -7.61 -19.29
CA ASP A 69 -0.52 -8.91 -19.84
C ASP A 69 -0.76 -8.91 -21.37
N PRO A 70 0.30 -9.01 -22.19
CA PRO A 70 1.73 -8.96 -21.88
C PRO A 70 2.22 -7.53 -21.52
N PRO A 71 3.43 -7.31 -20.93
CA PRO A 71 4.48 -8.30 -20.64
C PRO A 71 4.43 -8.89 -19.23
N GLY A 72 3.44 -8.53 -18.40
CA GLY A 72 3.33 -8.96 -17.01
C GLY A 72 2.70 -10.35 -16.89
N VAL A 73 3.24 -11.14 -15.96
CA VAL A 73 2.68 -12.43 -15.55
C VAL A 73 2.44 -12.39 -14.05
N VAL A 74 1.20 -12.70 -13.63
CA VAL A 74 0.80 -12.73 -12.22
C VAL A 74 0.47 -14.17 -11.82
N GLU A 75 1.16 -14.69 -10.81
CA GLU A 75 0.92 -16.00 -10.22
C GLU A 75 0.61 -15.82 -8.74
N CYS A 76 -0.43 -16.45 -8.24
CA CYS A 76 -0.86 -16.33 -6.85
C CYS A 76 -1.59 -17.59 -6.43
N GLU A 77 -1.32 -18.10 -5.23
CA GLU A 77 -2.03 -19.27 -4.69
C GLU A 77 -3.43 -18.90 -4.20
N LYS A 78 -3.56 -17.70 -3.64
CA LYS A 78 -4.81 -17.18 -3.09
C LYS A 78 -4.86 -15.67 -3.23
N LEU A 79 -5.97 -15.16 -3.75
CA LEU A 79 -6.31 -13.73 -3.75
C LEU A 79 -7.81 -13.60 -3.49
N GLU A 80 -8.17 -13.38 -2.23
CA GLU A 80 -9.55 -13.20 -1.81
C GLU A 80 -9.81 -11.77 -1.34
N LEU A 81 -10.91 -11.18 -1.82
CA LEU A 81 -11.47 -9.92 -1.36
C LEU A 81 -12.85 -10.20 -0.76
N ASP A 82 -13.03 -9.92 0.52
CA ASP A 82 -14.29 -10.20 1.24
C ASP A 82 -14.76 -11.64 1.05
N GLY A 83 -13.83 -12.61 1.16
CA GLY A 83 -14.09 -14.04 0.96
C GLY A 83 -14.38 -14.47 -0.47
N ARG A 84 -14.28 -13.57 -1.46
CA ARG A 84 -14.50 -13.86 -2.89
C ARG A 84 -13.17 -14.03 -3.60
N ASP A 85 -13.01 -15.14 -4.33
CA ASP A 85 -11.82 -15.41 -5.15
C ASP A 85 -11.74 -14.46 -6.34
N VAL A 86 -10.79 -13.51 -6.27
CA VAL A 86 -10.55 -12.50 -7.33
C VAL A 86 -9.83 -13.11 -8.53
N LEU A 87 -9.06 -14.19 -8.35
CA LEU A 87 -8.33 -14.85 -9.46
C LEU A 87 -9.28 -15.50 -10.46
N GLY A 88 -10.34 -16.12 -9.95
CA GLY A 88 -11.36 -16.81 -10.76
C GLY A 88 -12.35 -15.87 -11.45
N MET A 89 -12.41 -14.57 -11.09
CA MET A 89 -13.37 -13.62 -11.65
C MET A 89 -13.11 -13.36 -13.14
N GLY A 90 -14.19 -13.37 -13.94
CA GLY A 90 -14.18 -12.88 -15.31
C GLY A 90 -14.13 -11.35 -15.38
N ILE A 91 -13.84 -10.78 -16.57
CA ILE A 91 -13.71 -9.33 -16.77
C ILE A 91 -14.94 -8.56 -16.27
N LYS A 92 -16.16 -9.02 -16.61
CA LYS A 92 -17.42 -8.38 -16.18
C LYS A 92 -17.66 -8.38 -14.67
N GLU A 93 -17.11 -9.36 -13.96
CA GLU A 93 -17.19 -9.43 -12.50
C GLU A 93 -16.16 -8.47 -11.87
N LEU A 94 -14.94 -8.43 -12.44
CA LEU A 94 -13.91 -7.49 -12.02
C LEU A 94 -14.33 -6.03 -12.20
N GLU A 95 -15.02 -5.71 -13.31
CA GLU A 95 -15.57 -4.37 -13.55
C GLU A 95 -16.57 -3.95 -12.46
N LYS A 96 -17.33 -4.88 -11.90
CA LYS A 96 -18.27 -4.60 -10.80
C LYS A 96 -17.57 -4.45 -9.45
N VAL A 97 -16.45 -5.12 -9.26
CA VAL A 97 -15.68 -5.10 -8.00
C VAL A 97 -14.78 -3.87 -7.92
N ARG A 98 -14.09 -3.54 -9.05
CA ARG A 98 -13.24 -2.35 -9.15
C ARG A 98 -14.07 -1.08 -9.10
N GLY A 99 -13.69 -0.14 -8.24
CA GLY A 99 -14.40 1.11 -8.00
C GLY A 99 -15.53 1.00 -6.97
N LYS A 100 -16.11 -0.20 -6.77
CA LYS A 100 -17.18 -0.45 -5.80
C LYS A 100 -16.68 -1.10 -4.51
N ASP A 101 -16.07 -2.28 -4.60
CA ASP A 101 -15.63 -3.04 -3.43
C ASP A 101 -14.17 -2.73 -3.09
N ILE A 102 -13.33 -2.57 -4.12
CA ILE A 102 -11.94 -2.14 -4.02
C ILE A 102 -11.69 -0.97 -4.95
N SER A 103 -11.09 0.09 -4.45
CA SER A 103 -10.76 1.29 -5.21
C SER A 103 -9.30 1.67 -5.03
N MET A 104 -8.74 2.45 -5.96
CA MET A 104 -7.35 2.87 -5.92
C MET A 104 -7.20 4.35 -6.23
N ILE A 105 -6.39 5.03 -5.42
CA ILE A 105 -5.83 6.36 -5.71
C ILE A 105 -4.45 6.13 -6.30
N PHE A 106 -4.25 6.54 -7.56
CA PHE A 106 -2.97 6.42 -8.25
C PHE A 106 -2.01 7.55 -7.87
N GLN A 107 -0.72 7.32 -8.06
CA GLN A 107 0.37 8.18 -7.62
C GLN A 107 0.30 9.62 -8.17
N ASP A 108 -0.19 9.82 -9.40
CA ASP A 108 -0.23 11.14 -10.05
C ASP A 108 -1.67 11.63 -10.27
N PRO A 109 -2.15 12.60 -9.48
CA PRO A 109 -3.49 13.16 -9.66
C PRO A 109 -3.64 13.97 -10.96
N MET A 110 -2.52 14.39 -11.57
CA MET A 110 -2.55 15.18 -12.79
C MET A 110 -2.94 14.35 -14.01
N THR A 111 -2.55 13.07 -14.01
CA THR A 111 -2.86 12.11 -15.07
C THR A 111 -4.11 11.28 -14.78
N ALA A 112 -4.57 11.24 -13.51
CA ALA A 112 -5.74 10.48 -13.10
C ALA A 112 -7.08 11.09 -13.55
N LEU A 113 -7.14 12.42 -13.74
CA LEU A 113 -8.35 13.11 -14.17
C LEU A 113 -8.37 13.34 -15.69
N ASN A 114 -9.48 12.98 -16.33
CA ASN A 114 -9.69 13.26 -17.75
C ASN A 114 -9.93 14.77 -17.97
N PRO A 115 -9.07 15.48 -18.75
CA PRO A 115 -9.15 16.94 -18.87
C PRO A 115 -10.36 17.45 -19.66
N VAL A 116 -11.06 16.59 -20.41
CA VAL A 116 -12.19 16.99 -21.27
C VAL A 116 -13.56 16.78 -20.63
N PHE A 117 -13.61 16.19 -19.42
CA PHE A 117 -14.84 16.05 -18.63
C PHE A 117 -14.77 16.93 -17.37
N THR A 118 -15.94 17.40 -16.92
CA THR A 118 -16.02 18.14 -15.66
C THR A 118 -15.70 17.23 -14.47
N VAL A 119 -15.28 17.81 -13.36
CA VAL A 119 -14.96 17.00 -12.15
C VAL A 119 -16.21 16.33 -11.59
N GLY A 120 -17.37 17.02 -11.67
CA GLY A 120 -18.66 16.45 -11.23
C GLY A 120 -19.08 15.26 -12.09
N ASP A 121 -18.91 15.35 -13.43
CA ASP A 121 -19.24 14.24 -14.35
C ASP A 121 -18.36 13.00 -14.08
N GLN A 122 -17.08 13.17 -13.79
CA GLN A 122 -16.17 12.05 -13.51
C GLN A 122 -16.53 11.33 -12.19
N ILE A 123 -16.94 12.07 -11.17
CA ILE A 123 -17.44 11.47 -9.92
C ILE A 123 -18.80 10.80 -10.18
N ALA A 124 -19.72 11.47 -10.90
CA ALA A 124 -21.03 10.95 -11.21
C ALA A 124 -20.99 9.67 -12.05
N GLU A 125 -20.04 9.58 -13.00
CA GLU A 125 -19.82 8.38 -13.80
C GLU A 125 -19.47 7.18 -12.92
N SER A 126 -18.55 7.35 -11.97
CA SER A 126 -18.18 6.28 -11.02
C SER A 126 -19.39 5.78 -10.25
N ILE A 127 -20.24 6.68 -9.74
CA ILE A 127 -21.48 6.33 -9.03
C ILE A 127 -22.46 5.62 -9.97
N PHE A 128 -22.70 6.16 -11.15
CA PHE A 128 -23.69 5.65 -12.11
C PHE A 128 -23.33 4.24 -12.62
N LEU A 129 -22.04 3.95 -12.79
CA LEU A 129 -21.57 2.63 -13.24
C LEU A 129 -21.72 1.53 -12.19
N HIS A 130 -21.68 1.89 -10.90
CA HIS A 130 -21.61 0.91 -9.81
C HIS A 130 -22.88 0.86 -8.95
N GLU A 131 -23.76 1.85 -9.05
CA GLU A 131 -24.97 1.94 -8.26
C GLU A 131 -26.21 1.95 -9.15
N ASP A 132 -27.30 1.35 -8.66
CA ASP A 132 -28.59 1.35 -9.37
C ASP A 132 -29.34 2.69 -9.13
N VAL A 133 -28.81 3.76 -9.71
CA VAL A 133 -29.34 5.12 -9.61
C VAL A 133 -29.43 5.79 -10.97
N SER A 134 -30.32 6.79 -11.12
CA SER A 134 -30.33 7.62 -12.33
C SER A 134 -29.08 8.51 -12.40
N TYR A 135 -28.68 8.93 -13.59
CA TYR A 135 -27.55 9.84 -13.76
C TYR A 135 -27.76 11.18 -13.04
N VAL A 136 -29.00 11.68 -12.99
CA VAL A 136 -29.36 12.89 -12.22
C VAL A 136 -29.10 12.71 -10.73
N GLU A 137 -29.40 11.54 -10.19
CA GLU A 137 -29.11 11.21 -8.78
C GLU A 137 -27.60 11.04 -8.56
N ALA A 138 -26.89 10.40 -9.49
CA ALA A 138 -25.43 10.30 -9.46
C ALA A 138 -24.76 11.69 -9.45
N GLN A 139 -25.23 12.64 -10.26
CA GLN A 139 -24.74 14.02 -10.23
C GLN A 139 -24.98 14.72 -8.88
N LYS A 140 -26.14 14.54 -8.26
CA LYS A 140 -26.39 15.10 -6.93
C LYS A 140 -25.44 14.53 -5.88
N ARG A 141 -25.20 13.22 -5.91
CA ARG A 141 -24.24 12.57 -5.02
C ARG A 141 -22.80 13.01 -5.31
N ALA A 142 -22.45 13.25 -6.58
CA ALA A 142 -21.13 13.79 -6.95
C ALA A 142 -20.89 15.17 -6.34
N VAL A 143 -21.91 16.05 -6.33
CA VAL A 143 -21.84 17.35 -5.66
C VAL A 143 -21.61 17.17 -4.16
N ALA A 144 -22.37 16.29 -3.50
CA ALA A 144 -22.18 15.98 -2.07
C ALA A 144 -20.78 15.42 -1.77
N MET A 145 -20.22 14.59 -2.66
CA MET A 145 -18.85 14.08 -2.52
C MET A 145 -17.80 15.20 -2.66
N LEU A 146 -18.01 16.18 -3.55
CA LEU A 146 -17.11 17.35 -3.65
C LEU A 146 -17.14 18.17 -2.36
N GLU A 147 -18.33 18.42 -1.79
CA GLU A 147 -18.48 19.13 -0.52
C GLU A 147 -17.81 18.38 0.63
N LEU A 148 -17.92 17.04 0.67
CA LEU A 148 -17.30 16.18 1.65
C LEU A 148 -15.76 16.27 1.63
N VAL A 149 -15.17 16.43 0.44
CA VAL A 149 -13.72 16.64 0.32
C VAL A 149 -13.31 18.11 0.41
N GLY A 150 -14.23 19.01 0.80
CA GLY A 150 -13.98 20.44 1.02
C GLY A 150 -13.85 21.26 -0.27
N ILE A 151 -14.51 20.82 -1.36
CA ILE A 151 -14.63 21.56 -2.61
C ILE A 151 -16.10 22.02 -2.73
N PRO A 152 -16.39 23.35 -2.93
CA PRO A 152 -17.75 23.83 -3.09
C PRO A 152 -18.49 23.11 -4.22
N GLY A 153 -19.72 22.67 -3.98
CA GLY A 153 -20.51 21.88 -4.95
C GLY A 153 -20.80 22.61 -6.26
N GLU A 154 -20.86 23.96 -6.25
CA GLU A 154 -21.01 24.80 -7.43
C GLU A 154 -19.88 24.63 -8.44
N ARG A 155 -18.72 24.14 -8.02
CA ARG A 155 -17.56 23.87 -8.87
C ARG A 155 -17.63 22.53 -9.60
N ALA A 156 -18.69 21.74 -9.41
CA ALA A 156 -18.84 20.45 -10.09
C ALA A 156 -18.81 20.54 -11.62
N GLY A 157 -19.29 21.69 -12.19
CA GLY A 157 -19.25 21.97 -13.63
C GLY A 157 -17.91 22.46 -14.17
N GLU A 158 -16.87 22.57 -13.34
CA GLU A 158 -15.55 23.02 -13.77
C GLU A 158 -14.68 21.84 -14.24
N TYR A 159 -13.67 22.17 -15.07
CA TYR A 159 -12.73 21.20 -15.62
C TYR A 159 -11.47 21.06 -14.74
N PRO A 160 -10.74 19.91 -14.81
CA PRO A 160 -9.56 19.68 -14.00
C PRO A 160 -8.49 20.78 -14.09
N HIS A 161 -8.30 21.44 -15.24
CA HIS A 161 -7.31 22.50 -15.41
C HIS A 161 -7.62 23.76 -14.58
N GLN A 162 -8.84 23.93 -14.08
CA GLN A 162 -9.27 25.05 -13.25
C GLN A 162 -8.97 24.82 -11.73
N PHE A 163 -8.44 23.63 -11.38
CA PHE A 163 -8.16 23.22 -10.01
C PHE A 163 -6.65 23.24 -9.72
N SER A 164 -6.29 23.63 -8.48
CA SER A 164 -4.92 23.44 -7.99
C SER A 164 -4.57 21.97 -7.82
N GLY A 165 -3.28 21.62 -7.68
CA GLY A 165 -2.85 20.23 -7.45
C GLY A 165 -3.54 19.57 -6.27
N GLY A 166 -3.60 20.25 -5.11
CA GLY A 166 -4.29 19.72 -3.92
C GLY A 166 -5.80 19.59 -4.10
N MET A 167 -6.44 20.43 -4.91
CA MET A 167 -7.87 20.27 -5.22
C MET A 167 -8.09 19.10 -6.17
N LYS A 168 -7.22 18.90 -7.19
CA LYS A 168 -7.28 17.71 -8.05
C LYS A 168 -7.14 16.43 -7.24
N GLN A 169 -6.22 16.40 -6.28
CA GLN A 169 -6.06 15.27 -5.37
C GLN A 169 -7.33 14.98 -4.57
N ARG A 170 -8.00 16.01 -4.05
CA ARG A 170 -9.29 15.86 -3.37
C ARG A 170 -10.38 15.32 -4.30
N VAL A 171 -10.41 15.74 -5.57
CA VAL A 171 -11.33 15.18 -6.57
C VAL A 171 -11.04 13.70 -6.82
N VAL A 172 -9.77 13.30 -6.96
CA VAL A 172 -9.39 11.88 -7.11
C VAL A 172 -9.81 11.05 -5.90
N ILE A 173 -9.64 11.59 -4.69
CA ILE A 173 -10.12 10.94 -3.46
C ILE A 173 -11.65 10.83 -3.48
N ALA A 174 -12.37 11.87 -3.92
CA ALA A 174 -13.83 11.83 -4.05
C ALA A 174 -14.29 10.74 -5.03
N ILE A 175 -13.63 10.60 -6.18
CA ILE A 175 -13.90 9.52 -7.16
C ILE A 175 -13.65 8.15 -6.51
N ALA A 176 -12.49 7.98 -5.85
CA ALA A 176 -12.12 6.70 -5.25
C ALA A 176 -13.06 6.25 -4.12
N LEU A 177 -13.68 7.19 -3.42
CA LEU A 177 -14.60 6.92 -2.29
C LEU A 177 -16.08 7.06 -2.67
N ALA A 178 -16.42 7.43 -3.90
CA ALA A 178 -17.77 7.73 -4.34
C ALA A 178 -18.78 6.58 -4.13
N CYS A 179 -18.29 5.32 -4.23
CA CYS A 179 -19.09 4.12 -4.01
C CYS A 179 -18.83 3.44 -2.65
N HIS A 180 -18.20 4.13 -1.70
CA HIS A 180 -17.90 3.64 -0.35
C HIS A 180 -17.20 2.27 -0.35
N PRO A 181 -16.00 2.15 -0.96
CA PRO A 181 -15.32 0.87 -1.11
C PRO A 181 -14.96 0.26 0.25
N GLN A 182 -14.96 -1.07 0.33
CA GLN A 182 -14.56 -1.80 1.52
C GLN A 182 -13.04 -1.76 1.71
N LEU A 183 -12.28 -1.70 0.59
CA LEU A 183 -10.82 -1.58 0.58
C LEU A 183 -10.40 -0.44 -0.34
N LEU A 184 -9.65 0.52 0.19
CA LEU A 184 -8.99 1.58 -0.55
C LEU A 184 -7.49 1.32 -0.63
N ILE A 185 -6.92 1.38 -1.82
CA ILE A 185 -5.47 1.39 -2.03
C ILE A 185 -5.07 2.83 -2.37
N ALA A 186 -4.17 3.42 -1.61
CA ALA A 186 -3.67 4.77 -1.85
C ALA A 186 -2.17 4.70 -2.16
N ASP A 187 -1.81 4.88 -3.43
CA ASP A 187 -0.43 4.83 -3.89
C ASP A 187 0.14 6.24 -3.93
N GLU A 188 0.98 6.55 -2.93
CA GLU A 188 1.62 7.86 -2.73
C GLU A 188 0.64 9.05 -2.87
N PRO A 189 -0.49 9.07 -2.14
CA PRO A 189 -1.59 10.00 -2.39
C PRO A 189 -1.25 11.46 -2.10
N THR A 190 -0.10 11.76 -1.53
CA THR A 190 0.33 13.11 -1.16
C THR A 190 1.61 13.56 -1.85
N THR A 191 2.15 12.75 -2.76
CA THR A 191 3.33 13.10 -3.55
C THR A 191 3.05 14.36 -4.39
N ALA A 192 4.01 15.26 -4.44
CA ALA A 192 3.94 16.57 -5.12
C ALA A 192 2.95 17.59 -4.51
N LEU A 193 2.48 17.37 -3.29
CA LEU A 193 1.72 18.37 -2.51
C LEU A 193 2.64 19.12 -1.54
N ASP A 194 2.34 20.39 -1.27
CA ASP A 194 2.99 21.09 -0.16
C ASP A 194 2.56 20.51 1.20
N VAL A 195 3.39 20.71 2.23
CA VAL A 195 3.22 20.10 3.56
C VAL A 195 1.86 20.42 4.18
N THR A 196 1.33 21.63 3.96
CA THR A 196 0.04 22.05 4.53
C THR A 196 -1.11 21.33 3.87
N ILE A 197 -1.10 21.22 2.53
CA ILE A 197 -2.11 20.51 1.76
C ILE A 197 -2.01 19.00 2.02
N GLN A 198 -0.78 18.46 2.13
CA GLN A 198 -0.56 17.06 2.51
C GLN A 198 -1.27 16.73 3.83
N ALA A 199 -1.04 17.52 4.90
CA ALA A 199 -1.69 17.30 6.20
C ALA A 199 -3.22 17.31 6.07
N GLN A 200 -3.79 18.28 5.33
CA GLN A 200 -5.24 18.36 5.11
C GLN A 200 -5.80 17.14 4.35
N VAL A 201 -5.07 16.63 3.35
CA VAL A 201 -5.48 15.43 2.59
C VAL A 201 -5.43 14.19 3.47
N LEU A 202 -4.41 14.05 4.32
CA LEU A 202 -4.27 12.92 5.24
C LEU A 202 -5.37 12.93 6.31
N ASP A 203 -5.67 14.09 6.91
CA ASP A 203 -6.80 14.25 7.84
C ASP A 203 -8.13 13.89 7.18
N LEU A 204 -8.36 14.35 5.95
CA LEU A 204 -9.54 14.01 5.17
C LEU A 204 -9.66 12.49 4.98
N MET A 205 -8.60 11.83 4.51
CA MET A 205 -8.59 10.37 4.31
C MET A 205 -8.84 9.61 5.61
N LYS A 206 -8.24 10.04 6.72
CA LYS A 206 -8.45 9.45 8.04
C LYS A 206 -9.91 9.55 8.50
N ASN A 207 -10.52 10.73 8.35
CA ASN A 207 -11.90 10.96 8.73
C ASN A 207 -12.88 10.12 7.88
N LEU A 208 -12.66 10.09 6.54
CA LEU A 208 -13.50 9.32 5.63
C LEU A 208 -13.36 7.81 5.86
N ARG A 209 -12.14 7.31 6.10
CA ARG A 209 -11.89 5.92 6.50
C ARG A 209 -12.69 5.54 7.74
N GLN A 210 -12.66 6.38 8.78
CA GLN A 210 -13.41 6.12 10.02
C GLN A 210 -14.92 6.19 9.81
N GLN A 211 -15.39 7.16 9.05
CA GLN A 211 -16.81 7.34 8.76
C GLN A 211 -17.41 6.15 7.98
N TYR A 212 -16.69 5.64 6.98
CA TYR A 212 -17.15 4.56 6.11
C TYR A 212 -16.63 3.18 6.50
N GLN A 213 -15.82 3.09 7.57
CA GLN A 213 -15.18 1.83 8.01
C GLN A 213 -14.38 1.13 6.88
N THR A 214 -13.81 1.93 5.96
CA THR A 214 -13.03 1.46 4.83
C THR A 214 -11.67 0.93 5.32
N SER A 215 -11.26 -0.25 4.86
CA SER A 215 -9.89 -0.76 5.06
C SER A 215 -8.95 -0.03 4.11
N LEU A 216 -7.67 0.13 4.49
CA LEU A 216 -6.72 0.95 3.74
C LEU A 216 -5.39 0.23 3.53
N ILE A 217 -4.90 0.23 2.29
CA ILE A 217 -3.48 0.01 1.99
C ILE A 217 -2.87 1.37 1.64
N MET A 218 -2.00 1.89 2.50
CA MET A 218 -1.26 3.12 2.26
C MET A 218 0.13 2.79 1.72
N ILE A 219 0.38 3.07 0.46
CA ILE A 219 1.71 2.92 -0.14
C ILE A 219 2.41 4.27 -0.07
N THR A 220 3.55 4.30 0.59
CA THR A 220 4.36 5.51 0.71
C THR A 220 5.81 5.17 1.07
N HIS A 221 6.71 6.09 0.82
CA HIS A 221 8.08 6.06 1.34
C HIS A 221 8.22 6.90 2.63
N ASP A 222 7.19 7.62 3.04
CA ASP A 222 7.17 8.45 4.24
C ASP A 222 6.61 7.67 5.44
N LEU A 223 7.50 7.28 6.36
CA LEU A 223 7.16 6.58 7.60
C LEU A 223 6.35 7.45 8.58
N GLY A 224 6.42 8.78 8.46
CA GLY A 224 5.61 9.69 9.27
C GLY A 224 4.13 9.59 8.92
N ILE A 225 3.81 9.53 7.62
CA ILE A 225 2.43 9.32 7.14
C ILE A 225 1.88 7.99 7.65
N VAL A 226 2.69 6.94 7.58
CA VAL A 226 2.29 5.61 8.05
C VAL A 226 2.00 5.61 9.55
N ALA A 227 2.85 6.26 10.35
CA ALA A 227 2.67 6.39 11.79
C ALA A 227 1.38 7.13 12.17
N GLU A 228 0.89 8.03 11.32
CA GLU A 228 -0.31 8.85 11.57
C GLU A 228 -1.61 8.14 11.20
N ILE A 229 -1.62 7.33 10.13
CA ILE A 229 -2.85 6.81 9.52
C ILE A 229 -3.01 5.30 9.69
N CYS A 230 -1.90 4.53 9.72
CA CYS A 230 -1.95 3.08 9.68
C CYS A 230 -2.01 2.45 11.07
N ASP A 231 -2.53 1.24 11.14
CA ASP A 231 -2.54 0.37 12.34
C ASP A 231 -1.36 -0.60 12.32
N GLU A 232 -0.97 -1.04 11.12
CA GLU A 232 0.09 -2.02 10.86
C GLU A 232 1.04 -1.50 9.76
N VAL A 233 2.23 -2.07 9.70
CA VAL A 233 3.25 -1.77 8.69
C VAL A 233 3.78 -3.04 8.09
N ALA A 234 3.86 -3.09 6.76
CA ALA A 234 4.60 -4.09 6.01
C ALA A 234 5.76 -3.39 5.27
N VAL A 235 6.98 -3.77 5.59
CA VAL A 235 8.19 -3.24 4.97
C VAL A 235 8.57 -4.13 3.80
N MET A 236 8.65 -3.55 2.61
CA MET A 236 8.89 -4.25 1.36
C MET A 236 10.27 -3.93 0.80
N TYR A 237 11.01 -4.96 0.40
CA TYR A 237 12.32 -4.85 -0.24
C TYR A 237 12.45 -5.88 -1.37
N ALA A 238 12.81 -5.43 -2.57
CA ALA A 238 13.04 -6.27 -3.76
C ALA A 238 11.95 -7.34 -3.97
N GLY A 239 10.67 -6.91 -3.94
CA GLY A 239 9.51 -7.77 -4.16
C GLY A 239 9.06 -8.62 -2.97
N ASN A 240 9.70 -8.52 -1.80
CA ASN A 240 9.38 -9.31 -0.61
C ASN A 240 8.94 -8.43 0.56
N ILE A 241 7.97 -8.89 1.36
CA ILE A 241 7.76 -8.32 2.70
C ILE A 241 8.85 -8.89 3.62
N VAL A 242 9.74 -8.02 4.11
CA VAL A 242 10.87 -8.39 4.94
C VAL A 242 10.56 -8.27 6.44
N GLU A 243 9.64 -7.41 6.80
CA GLU A 243 9.14 -7.24 8.17
C GLU A 243 7.69 -6.76 8.14
N LYS A 244 6.82 -7.31 8.97
CA LYS A 244 5.44 -6.84 9.19
C LYS A 244 5.09 -6.92 10.65
N GLY A 245 4.37 -5.91 11.13
CA GLY A 245 3.86 -5.87 12.50
C GLY A 245 2.97 -4.66 12.75
N THR A 246 2.55 -4.49 14.01
CA THR A 246 1.91 -3.25 14.45
C THR A 246 2.89 -2.07 14.33
N LEU A 247 2.38 -0.83 14.38
CA LEU A 247 3.26 0.35 14.45
C LEU A 247 4.28 0.22 15.58
N GLU A 248 3.86 -0.23 16.76
CA GLU A 248 4.74 -0.45 17.91
C GLU A 248 5.84 -1.48 17.61
N ASP A 249 5.50 -2.59 16.97
CA ASP A 249 6.46 -3.64 16.62
C ASP A 249 7.53 -3.14 15.65
N VAL A 250 7.11 -2.50 14.55
CA VAL A 250 8.04 -2.10 13.49
C VAL A 250 8.81 -0.82 13.85
N PHE A 251 8.16 0.16 14.51
CA PHE A 251 8.78 1.44 14.83
C PHE A 251 9.67 1.38 16.08
N ASN A 252 9.25 0.65 17.12
CA ASN A 252 9.98 0.61 18.39
C ASN A 252 10.75 -0.68 18.63
N ARG A 253 10.36 -1.78 17.96
CA ARG A 253 10.95 -3.11 18.13
C ARG A 253 11.43 -3.71 16.80
N THR A 254 11.93 -2.86 15.90
CA THR A 254 12.46 -3.24 14.57
C THR A 254 13.31 -4.50 14.62
N LYS A 255 13.09 -5.41 13.67
CA LYS A 255 13.78 -6.71 13.60
C LYS A 255 14.53 -6.95 12.29
N HIS A 256 14.20 -6.27 11.20
CA HIS A 256 14.94 -6.46 9.96
C HIS A 256 16.02 -5.38 9.78
N PRO A 257 17.26 -5.75 9.38
CA PRO A 257 18.34 -4.78 9.16
C PRO A 257 18.02 -3.67 8.14
N TYR A 258 17.20 -3.97 7.14
CA TYR A 258 16.72 -2.97 6.18
C TYR A 258 15.79 -1.95 6.84
N THR A 259 14.85 -2.42 7.66
CA THR A 259 13.94 -1.56 8.42
C THR A 259 14.71 -0.66 9.39
N GLU A 260 15.71 -1.22 10.08
CA GLU A 260 16.64 -0.44 10.91
C GLU A 260 17.33 0.65 10.09
N GLY A 261 17.84 0.31 8.88
CA GLY A 261 18.48 1.25 7.97
C GLY A 261 17.53 2.36 7.51
N LEU A 262 16.27 2.04 7.18
CA LEU A 262 15.27 3.05 6.82
C LEU A 262 15.07 4.07 7.94
N PHE A 263 14.91 3.60 9.17
CA PHE A 263 14.78 4.50 10.31
C PHE A 263 16.07 5.30 10.56
N ASN A 264 17.25 4.70 10.38
CA ASN A 264 18.54 5.39 10.57
C ASN A 264 18.81 6.47 9.50
N SER A 265 18.07 6.44 8.41
CA SER A 265 18.09 7.46 7.35
C SER A 265 17.20 8.66 7.65
N LEU A 266 16.32 8.57 8.67
CA LEU A 266 15.42 9.67 9.05
C LEU A 266 16.09 10.65 10.02
N PRO A 267 15.78 11.96 9.93
CA PRO A 267 16.24 12.95 10.91
C PRO A 267 15.74 12.62 12.32
N ASN A 268 16.62 12.70 13.31
CA ASN A 268 16.24 12.59 14.71
C ASN A 268 15.80 13.95 15.24
N ILE A 269 14.51 14.08 15.58
CA ILE A 269 13.93 15.35 16.11
C ILE A 269 14.54 15.71 17.47
N ARG A 270 14.90 14.72 18.30
CA ARG A 270 15.46 14.92 19.64
C ARG A 270 16.96 15.21 19.61
N ASP A 271 17.67 14.68 18.61
CA ASP A 271 19.10 14.95 18.41
C ASP A 271 19.38 15.48 17.00
N ARG A 272 19.28 16.79 16.86
CA ARG A 272 19.54 17.50 15.58
C ARG A 272 21.01 17.42 15.11
N LYS A 273 21.93 16.94 15.94
CA LYS A 273 23.36 16.76 15.61
C LYS A 273 23.65 15.31 15.19
N ALA A 274 22.72 14.38 15.36
CA ALA A 274 22.90 13.02 14.91
C ALA A 274 23.12 13.00 13.40
N MET A 275 24.22 12.38 12.97
CA MET A 275 24.48 12.18 11.54
C MET A 275 23.51 11.15 10.99
N LEU A 276 22.88 11.49 9.86
CA LEU A 276 22.07 10.54 9.11
C LEU A 276 22.97 9.42 8.59
N THR A 277 22.50 8.19 8.75
CA THR A 277 23.22 7.00 8.25
C THR A 277 22.39 6.37 7.13
N PRO A 278 22.54 6.83 5.88
CA PRO A 278 21.80 6.27 4.76
C PRO A 278 22.23 4.82 4.50
N ILE A 279 21.30 4.02 4.00
CA ILE A 279 21.58 2.66 3.55
C ILE A 279 22.54 2.75 2.35
N LYS A 280 23.70 2.13 2.47
CA LYS A 280 24.74 2.17 1.41
C LYS A 280 24.36 1.30 0.21
N GLY A 281 24.78 1.72 -0.97
CA GLY A 281 24.58 0.98 -2.22
C GLY A 281 23.18 1.18 -2.82
N LEU A 282 22.95 0.55 -3.96
CA LEU A 282 21.67 0.57 -4.69
C LEU A 282 20.89 -0.71 -4.42
N MET A 283 19.59 -0.65 -4.67
CA MET A 283 18.74 -1.84 -4.67
C MET A 283 19.23 -2.82 -5.74
N PRO A 284 19.18 -4.14 -5.52
CA PRO A 284 19.61 -5.11 -6.52
C PRO A 284 18.74 -5.01 -7.78
N ASP A 285 19.36 -5.33 -8.90
CA ASP A 285 18.66 -5.40 -10.19
C ASP A 285 17.57 -6.49 -10.13
N PRO A 286 16.31 -6.16 -10.39
CA PRO A 286 15.22 -7.12 -10.35
C PRO A 286 15.29 -8.21 -11.43
N THR A 287 16.15 -8.05 -12.44
CA THR A 287 16.45 -9.10 -13.44
C THR A 287 17.49 -10.11 -12.94
N SER A 288 18.27 -9.75 -11.91
CA SER A 288 19.37 -10.56 -11.37
C SER A 288 19.44 -10.42 -9.84
N LEU A 289 18.37 -10.88 -9.15
CA LEU A 289 18.35 -10.86 -7.70
C LEU A 289 19.38 -11.81 -7.10
N PRO A 290 20.06 -11.44 -6.00
CA PRO A 290 20.93 -12.33 -5.26
C PRO A 290 20.22 -13.60 -4.81
N GLU A 291 20.92 -14.71 -4.75
CA GLU A 291 20.44 -15.91 -4.07
C GLU A 291 20.22 -15.63 -2.58
N GLY A 292 19.17 -16.20 -2.01
CA GLY A 292 18.83 -16.04 -0.59
C GLY A 292 18.23 -14.66 -0.26
N CYS A 293 18.91 -13.90 0.60
CA CYS A 293 18.42 -12.59 1.06
C CYS A 293 18.76 -11.47 0.07
N PRO A 294 17.77 -10.82 -0.58
CA PRO A 294 18.06 -9.74 -1.53
C PRO A 294 18.75 -8.52 -0.90
N PHE A 295 18.62 -8.34 0.42
CA PHE A 295 19.28 -7.26 1.14
C PHE A 295 20.73 -7.58 1.54
N SER A 296 21.19 -8.83 1.41
CA SER A 296 22.55 -9.26 1.87
C SER A 296 23.69 -8.38 1.35
N PRO A 297 23.71 -7.87 0.09
CA PRO A 297 24.81 -7.03 -0.39
C PRO A 297 24.92 -5.66 0.31
N ARG A 298 23.85 -5.21 0.96
CA ARG A 298 23.76 -3.91 1.66
C ARG A 298 23.66 -4.07 3.17
N CYS A 299 23.52 -5.31 3.66
CA CYS A 299 23.25 -5.61 5.05
C CYS A 299 24.53 -5.53 5.90
N PRO A 300 24.59 -4.72 6.97
CA PRO A 300 25.74 -4.68 7.85
C PRO A 300 25.94 -5.95 8.67
N TYR A 301 24.91 -6.83 8.72
CA TYR A 301 24.93 -8.10 9.45
C TYR A 301 24.97 -9.31 8.52
N ALA A 302 25.31 -9.13 7.24
CA ALA A 302 25.37 -10.22 6.27
C ALA A 302 26.33 -11.32 6.72
N GLY A 303 25.96 -12.58 6.49
CA GLY A 303 26.77 -13.77 6.76
C GLY A 303 26.52 -14.84 5.69
N GLU A 304 27.22 -15.97 5.78
CA GLU A 304 27.12 -17.09 4.83
C GLU A 304 25.70 -17.68 4.76
N ASP A 305 24.97 -17.67 5.88
CA ASP A 305 23.58 -18.10 5.99
C ASP A 305 22.59 -17.23 5.20
N CYS A 306 22.98 -16.02 4.80
CA CYS A 306 22.15 -15.14 3.98
C CYS A 306 22.00 -15.62 2.51
N THR A 307 22.79 -16.59 2.06
CA THR A 307 22.67 -17.23 0.74
C THR A 307 21.56 -18.28 0.68
N ALA A 308 21.12 -18.79 1.84
CA ALA A 308 20.02 -19.74 1.92
C ALA A 308 18.65 -19.05 1.69
N PRO A 309 17.62 -19.79 1.23
CA PRO A 309 16.27 -19.27 1.10
C PRO A 309 15.76 -18.66 2.41
N GLN A 310 15.23 -17.44 2.34
CA GLN A 310 14.80 -16.73 3.53
C GLN A 310 13.43 -17.22 3.99
N VAL A 311 13.34 -17.62 5.25
CA VAL A 311 12.11 -18.10 5.89
C VAL A 311 11.53 -17.00 6.78
N VAL A 312 10.20 -16.90 6.77
CA VAL A 312 9.48 -16.01 7.70
C VAL A 312 9.58 -16.57 9.13
N ARG A 313 9.96 -15.71 10.06
CA ARG A 313 10.05 -16.01 11.50
C ARG A 313 9.04 -15.16 12.26
N ASN A 314 8.13 -15.81 12.99
CA ASN A 314 7.21 -15.13 13.87
C ASN A 314 7.93 -14.76 15.18
N ILE A 315 8.10 -13.46 15.40
CA ILE A 315 8.67 -12.90 16.64
C ILE A 315 7.62 -12.83 17.72
N SER A 316 6.38 -12.48 17.35
CA SER A 316 5.20 -12.48 18.21
C SER A 316 3.96 -12.83 17.39
N ALA A 317 2.78 -12.79 18.00
CA ALA A 317 1.51 -12.99 17.31
C ALA A 317 1.24 -11.95 16.22
N THR A 318 1.81 -10.75 16.35
CA THR A 318 1.60 -9.61 15.43
C THR A 318 2.84 -9.22 14.63
N HIS A 319 4.01 -9.78 14.94
CA HIS A 319 5.28 -9.34 14.38
C HIS A 319 6.03 -10.51 13.73
N PHE A 320 6.30 -10.40 12.45
CA PHE A 320 7.17 -11.34 11.75
C PHE A 320 8.34 -10.63 11.03
N VAL A 321 9.40 -11.40 10.80
CA VAL A 321 10.59 -10.95 10.07
C VAL A 321 11.09 -12.06 9.14
N ARG A 322 11.59 -11.67 7.97
CA ARG A 322 12.26 -12.53 7.00
C ARG A 322 13.77 -12.27 7.05
N CYS A 323 14.43 -12.80 8.08
CA CYS A 323 15.87 -12.63 8.30
C CYS A 323 16.48 -13.86 8.97
N CYS A 324 17.47 -14.50 8.31
CA CYS A 324 18.17 -15.68 8.82
C CYS A 324 19.11 -15.38 9.99
N ALA A 325 19.55 -14.13 10.17
CA ALA A 325 20.46 -13.77 11.25
C ALA A 325 19.90 -14.10 12.65
N TYR A 326 18.56 -14.22 12.80
CA TYR A 326 17.91 -14.64 14.05
C TYR A 326 18.15 -16.12 14.41
N ASP A 327 18.72 -16.91 13.51
CA ASP A 327 19.16 -18.27 13.81
C ASP A 327 20.57 -18.30 14.45
N ARG A 328 21.29 -17.17 14.42
CA ARG A 328 22.61 -17.03 15.04
C ARG A 328 22.47 -16.80 16.55
N PRO A 329 23.25 -17.52 17.38
CA PRO A 329 23.22 -17.31 18.82
C PRO A 329 23.52 -15.86 19.20
N GLY A 330 22.63 -15.25 19.99
CA GLY A 330 22.82 -13.88 20.51
C GLY A 330 22.59 -12.75 19.52
N PHE A 331 22.16 -13.04 18.28
CA PHE A 331 21.82 -11.97 17.34
C PHE A 331 20.52 -11.28 17.75
N HIS A 332 20.59 -9.96 17.86
CA HIS A 332 19.44 -9.08 18.03
C HIS A 332 19.77 -7.67 17.49
N ILE A 333 18.77 -6.99 17.02
CA ILE A 333 18.87 -5.59 16.62
C ILE A 333 18.44 -4.75 17.82
N GLU A 334 19.38 -3.99 18.38
CA GLU A 334 19.10 -3.00 19.41
C GLU A 334 18.83 -1.64 18.75
N ARG A 335 17.58 -1.25 18.70
CA ARG A 335 17.26 0.11 18.30
C ARG A 335 17.55 1.05 19.47
N LYS A 336 18.41 2.04 19.24
CA LYS A 336 18.58 3.16 20.19
C LYS A 336 17.28 3.95 20.19
N GLU A 337 16.67 4.13 21.37
CA GLU A 337 15.50 5.00 21.53
C GLU A 337 15.79 6.39 20.92
N ARG A 338 14.89 6.88 20.09
CA ARG A 338 15.03 8.15 19.36
C ARG A 338 14.03 9.17 19.81
#